data_bdd27e033780103670c4f5389fffd5bd
#
_entry.id   bdd27e033780103670c4f5389fffd5bd
#
_cell.length_a   1.000
_cell.length_b   1.000
_cell.length_c   1.000
_cell.angle_alpha   90.00
_cell.angle_beta   90.00
_cell.angle_gamma   90.00
#
_symmetry.space_group_name_H-M   'P 1'
#
loop_
_entity.id
_entity.type
_entity.pdbx_description
1 polymer ?
#
loop_
_entity_poly.entity_id
_entity_poly.type
_entity_poly.pdbx_seq_one_letter_code
_entity_poly.pdbx_strand_id
1 'polypeptide(L)'
;MRRILKVAQREYIETAKTKIFIIGLLMTPVIIGVVIFFSTRMSQGKVGPRPPIKVAVTDLSKKLAGDIKTSFDNYNDKNPNRQFFLQQLDVQQDSNAVEAKGKAKLRKGRVDAYVVLGEDILEGPGKIRFYTHKPKPANLDAIWAVENLISKAVVSRRYQIEDLDQELLAKLRNVPIERLEIGAADGREQVQSQIHSIVNMMVPFFFMYLMFMGMVGTGQHMLSSIIEEKNSRVIEVLLSAVSPFQLMAGKILGLAGIGLTVVALWSAAAYAAARWQGLNVDVTTELILYFVVYYILGYLLFSAILTGIGSVCNTIKETQSLMMPIMLIFIIPLIAWLKLVQSPNGTMAKALTFVPPVTPMVMILRLAAGADVWFVEIAASILLLAVAVLVVTWAAAKIFRTGILMYGKRPGPLEILRWLRQS
;
A
#
# COMPACT_ATOMS: atom_id res chain seq x y z
N MET A 1 -35.49 20.59 4.63
CA MET A 1 -34.20 20.87 3.96
C MET A 1 -33.40 22.01 4.59
N ARG A 2 -33.93 23.21 4.79
CA ARG A 2 -33.18 24.38 5.32
C ARG A 2 -32.50 24.14 6.68
N ARG A 3 -33.11 23.36 7.59
CA ARG A 3 -32.54 23.01 8.90
C ARG A 3 -31.37 22.03 8.78
N ILE A 4 -31.45 21.03 7.89
CA ILE A 4 -30.35 20.07 7.62
C ILE A 4 -29.12 20.81 7.12
N LEU A 5 -29.30 21.74 6.15
CA LEU A 5 -28.19 22.53 5.61
C LEU A 5 -27.54 23.45 6.66
N LYS A 6 -28.32 24.02 7.58
CA LYS A 6 -27.75 24.83 8.67
C LYS A 6 -26.91 23.97 9.64
N VAL A 7 -27.37 22.76 9.97
CA VAL A 7 -26.59 21.81 10.78
C VAL A 7 -25.33 21.40 10.02
N ALA A 8 -25.44 21.05 8.73
CA ALA A 8 -24.30 20.70 7.91
C ALA A 8 -23.25 21.81 7.82
N GLN A 9 -23.69 23.04 7.61
CA GLN A 9 -22.80 24.21 7.57
C GLN A 9 -22.10 24.44 8.93
N ARG A 10 -22.82 24.29 10.03
CA ARG A 10 -22.25 24.37 11.36
C ARG A 10 -21.16 23.32 11.57
N GLU A 11 -21.47 22.05 11.31
CA GLU A 11 -20.54 20.94 11.48
C GLU A 11 -19.27 21.12 10.62
N TYR A 12 -19.44 21.54 9.36
CA TYR A 12 -18.33 21.82 8.47
C TYR A 12 -17.42 22.93 9.04
N ILE A 13 -18.00 24.07 9.44
CA ILE A 13 -17.24 25.21 9.92
C ILE A 13 -16.57 24.89 11.26
N GLU A 14 -17.27 24.24 12.19
CA GLU A 14 -16.72 23.85 13.49
C GLU A 14 -15.55 22.90 13.33
N THR A 15 -15.67 21.88 12.49
CA THR A 15 -14.58 20.92 12.23
C THR A 15 -13.41 21.56 11.49
N ALA A 16 -13.67 22.34 10.43
CA ALA A 16 -12.66 22.97 9.60
C ALA A 16 -11.79 23.98 10.39
N LYS A 17 -12.35 24.62 11.43
CA LYS A 17 -11.62 25.57 12.28
C LYS A 17 -10.79 24.93 13.38
N THR A 18 -10.93 23.63 13.63
CA THR A 18 -10.17 22.97 14.69
C THR A 18 -8.68 22.92 14.34
N LYS A 19 -7.82 23.25 15.30
CA LYS A 19 -6.36 23.17 15.12
C LYS A 19 -5.91 21.76 14.76
N ILE A 20 -6.53 20.75 15.37
CA ILE A 20 -6.23 19.33 15.12
C ILE A 20 -6.53 18.98 13.65
N PHE A 21 -7.65 19.44 13.11
CA PHE A 21 -8.00 19.21 11.70
C PHE A 21 -6.99 19.87 10.75
N ILE A 22 -6.67 21.16 10.97
CA ILE A 22 -5.73 21.89 10.13
C ILE A 22 -4.33 21.25 10.17
N ILE A 23 -3.87 20.88 11.36
CA ILE A 23 -2.58 20.20 11.52
C ILE A 23 -2.62 18.84 10.80
N GLY A 24 -3.65 18.02 11.01
CA GLY A 24 -3.79 16.71 10.34
C GLY A 24 -3.87 16.84 8.83
N LEU A 25 -4.61 17.84 8.33
CA LEU A 25 -4.76 18.15 6.91
C LEU A 25 -3.41 18.47 6.24
N LEU A 26 -2.57 19.26 6.89
CA LEU A 26 -1.28 19.71 6.35
C LEU A 26 -0.14 18.73 6.64
N MET A 27 -0.16 18.05 7.79
CA MET A 27 0.92 17.14 8.17
C MET A 27 1.10 15.99 7.20
N THR A 28 0.01 15.39 6.69
CA THR A 28 0.11 14.24 5.80
C THR A 28 0.85 14.57 4.49
N PRO A 29 0.49 15.61 3.71
CA PRO A 29 1.27 16.02 2.53
C PRO A 29 2.70 16.43 2.87
N VAL A 30 2.91 17.10 3.99
CA VAL A 30 4.25 17.53 4.45
C VAL A 30 5.11 16.31 4.77
N ILE A 31 4.60 15.31 5.50
CA ILE A 31 5.33 14.08 5.81
C ILE A 31 5.69 13.34 4.52
N ILE A 32 4.74 13.20 3.59
CA ILE A 32 4.99 12.58 2.28
C ILE A 32 6.07 13.36 1.52
N GLY A 33 5.97 14.68 1.46
CA GLY A 33 6.96 15.56 0.83
C GLY A 33 8.34 15.42 1.45
N VAL A 34 8.42 15.39 2.79
CA VAL A 34 9.68 15.20 3.54
C VAL A 34 10.26 13.80 3.25
N VAL A 35 9.46 12.74 3.26
CA VAL A 35 9.91 11.37 2.95
C VAL A 35 10.45 11.30 1.51
N ILE A 36 9.74 11.87 0.54
CA ILE A 36 10.18 11.93 -0.85
C ILE A 36 11.48 12.74 -0.97
N PHE A 37 11.56 13.92 -0.33
CA PHE A 37 12.75 14.76 -0.35
C PHE A 37 13.97 14.06 0.25
N PHE A 38 13.82 13.43 1.41
CA PHE A 38 14.92 12.66 2.02
C PHE A 38 15.28 11.43 1.21
N SER A 39 14.28 10.70 0.66
CA SER A 39 14.52 9.53 -0.19
C SER A 39 15.32 9.90 -1.45
N THR A 40 14.95 10.99 -2.13
CA THR A 40 15.67 11.49 -3.31
C THR A 40 17.08 12.00 -2.96
N ARG A 41 17.22 12.71 -1.84
CA ARG A 41 18.55 13.17 -1.35
C ARG A 41 19.43 11.99 -0.92
N MET A 42 18.87 10.98 -0.26
CA MET A 42 19.60 9.76 0.10
C MET A 42 19.96 8.93 -1.12
N SER A 43 19.13 8.93 -2.15
CA SER A 43 19.42 8.25 -3.42
C SER A 43 20.48 8.98 -4.26
N GLN A 44 20.54 10.32 -4.17
CA GLN A 44 21.56 11.17 -4.83
C GLN A 44 22.80 11.40 -3.94
N GLY A 45 22.68 11.25 -2.65
CA GLY A 45 23.79 11.29 -1.72
C GLY A 45 24.71 10.12 -1.99
N LYS A 46 26.02 10.37 -2.20
CA LYS A 46 27.05 9.33 -2.16
C LYS A 46 26.78 8.51 -0.88
N VAL A 47 26.21 7.33 -1.03
CA VAL A 47 26.10 6.39 0.08
C VAL A 47 27.49 6.21 0.60
N GLY A 48 27.78 6.70 1.79
CA GLY A 48 29.10 6.54 2.39
C GLY A 48 29.54 5.08 2.37
N PRO A 49 30.84 4.78 2.39
CA PRO A 49 31.33 3.42 2.26
C PRO A 49 30.63 2.53 3.28
N ARG A 50 29.81 1.60 2.79
CA ARG A 50 29.17 0.59 3.65
C ARG A 50 30.23 -0.39 4.12
N PRO A 51 30.12 -0.95 5.33
CA PRO A 51 31.02 -1.96 5.78
C PRO A 51 31.08 -3.10 4.74
N PRO A 52 32.28 -3.56 4.37
CA PRO A 52 32.42 -4.60 3.37
C PRO A 52 31.78 -5.91 3.83
N ILE A 53 31.12 -6.59 2.90
CA ILE A 53 30.45 -7.85 3.15
C ILE A 53 31.47 -8.99 3.00
N LYS A 54 31.59 -9.81 4.02
CA LYS A 54 32.55 -10.92 4.03
C LYS A 54 31.87 -12.18 3.51
N VAL A 55 32.39 -12.70 2.40
CA VAL A 55 31.88 -13.90 1.74
C VAL A 55 32.92 -15.00 1.80
N ALA A 56 32.57 -16.14 2.38
CA ALA A 56 33.41 -17.33 2.30
C ALA A 56 32.95 -18.20 1.13
N VAL A 57 33.88 -18.73 0.35
CA VAL A 57 33.60 -19.62 -0.79
C VAL A 57 34.45 -20.88 -0.67
N THR A 58 33.81 -22.03 -0.82
CA THR A 58 34.48 -23.34 -0.97
C THR A 58 34.22 -23.84 -2.40
N ASP A 59 35.27 -23.97 -3.17
CA ASP A 59 35.23 -24.52 -4.53
C ASP A 59 35.67 -25.98 -4.52
N LEU A 60 34.70 -26.91 -4.59
CA LEU A 60 34.99 -28.35 -4.62
C LEU A 60 35.51 -28.78 -6.02
N SER A 61 35.23 -28.03 -7.08
CA SER A 61 35.77 -28.30 -8.42
C SER A 61 37.25 -28.00 -8.56
N LYS A 62 37.81 -27.16 -7.67
CA LYS A 62 39.19 -26.64 -7.67
C LYS A 62 39.60 -25.87 -8.93
N LYS A 63 38.64 -25.53 -9.79
CA LYS A 63 38.90 -24.90 -11.11
C LYS A 63 38.40 -23.46 -11.21
N LEU A 64 37.62 -22.97 -10.19
CA LEU A 64 36.90 -21.68 -10.25
C LEU A 64 37.47 -20.58 -9.33
N ALA A 65 38.45 -20.90 -8.49
CA ALA A 65 39.00 -19.99 -7.49
C ALA A 65 39.48 -18.65 -8.09
N GLY A 66 40.17 -18.70 -9.23
CA GLY A 66 40.67 -17.53 -9.96
C GLY A 66 39.56 -16.69 -10.59
N ASP A 67 38.62 -17.37 -11.26
CA ASP A 67 37.50 -16.69 -11.94
C ASP A 67 36.56 -15.98 -10.97
N ILE A 68 36.31 -16.60 -9.83
CA ILE A 68 35.51 -15.99 -8.75
C ILE A 68 36.22 -14.76 -8.20
N LYS A 69 37.53 -14.87 -7.91
CA LYS A 69 38.32 -13.73 -7.43
C LYS A 69 38.25 -12.57 -8.39
N THR A 70 38.51 -12.83 -9.67
CA THR A 70 38.47 -11.82 -10.74
C THR A 70 37.07 -11.17 -10.84
N SER A 71 36.01 -11.97 -10.71
CA SER A 71 34.63 -11.46 -10.73
C SER A 71 34.35 -10.51 -9.56
N PHE A 72 34.81 -10.83 -8.36
CA PHE A 72 34.67 -9.98 -7.18
C PHE A 72 35.54 -8.73 -7.25
N ASP A 73 36.79 -8.83 -7.72
CA ASP A 73 37.70 -7.69 -7.87
C ASP A 73 37.13 -6.71 -8.89
N ASN A 74 36.69 -7.17 -10.05
CA ASN A 74 36.01 -6.35 -11.06
C ASN A 74 34.74 -5.65 -10.56
N TYR A 75 34.00 -6.30 -9.66
CA TYR A 75 32.82 -5.68 -9.03
C TYR A 75 33.25 -4.59 -8.04
N ASN A 76 34.25 -4.86 -7.22
CA ASN A 76 34.76 -3.92 -6.22
C ASN A 76 35.34 -2.66 -6.86
N ASP A 77 36.04 -2.80 -7.97
CA ASP A 77 36.61 -1.67 -8.76
C ASP A 77 35.49 -0.76 -9.27
N LYS A 78 34.40 -1.33 -9.76
CA LYS A 78 33.24 -0.59 -10.27
C LYS A 78 32.34 -0.03 -9.18
N ASN A 79 32.41 -0.56 -7.95
CA ASN A 79 31.52 -0.23 -6.83
C ASN A 79 32.30 0.11 -5.55
N PRO A 80 33.05 1.22 -5.49
CA PRO A 80 33.90 1.55 -4.34
C PRO A 80 33.14 1.75 -3.04
N ASN A 81 31.85 2.05 -3.11
CA ASN A 81 30.99 2.26 -1.94
C ASN A 81 30.40 0.97 -1.36
N ARG A 82 30.59 -0.18 -2.03
CA ARG A 82 30.03 -1.47 -1.60
C ARG A 82 30.95 -2.59 -2.02
N GLN A 83 31.91 -2.90 -1.19
CA GLN A 83 32.93 -3.90 -1.45
C GLN A 83 32.59 -5.25 -0.84
N PHE A 84 33.04 -6.32 -1.50
CA PHE A 84 32.98 -7.69 -1.00
C PHE A 84 34.38 -8.18 -0.64
N PHE A 85 34.52 -8.71 0.57
CA PHE A 85 35.72 -9.44 0.97
C PHE A 85 35.53 -10.93 0.75
N LEU A 86 36.24 -11.46 -0.25
CA LEU A 86 36.23 -12.88 -0.56
C LEU A 86 37.23 -13.63 0.30
N GLN A 87 36.76 -14.65 1.03
CA GLN A 87 37.60 -15.61 1.74
C GLN A 87 37.45 -17.00 1.10
N GLN A 88 38.44 -17.43 0.36
CA GLN A 88 38.47 -18.79 -0.18
C GLN A 88 38.89 -19.79 0.91
N LEU A 89 38.19 -20.91 0.99
CA LEU A 89 38.49 -21.99 1.90
C LEU A 89 39.03 -23.15 1.07
N ASP A 90 40.33 -23.43 1.23
CA ASP A 90 41.04 -24.51 0.50
C ASP A 90 40.54 -25.89 0.93
N VAL A 91 40.25 -26.73 -0.06
CA VAL A 91 39.85 -28.13 0.10
C VAL A 91 41.10 -29.01 0.04
N GLN A 92 41.81 -29.11 1.15
CA GLN A 92 43.04 -29.93 1.19
C GLN A 92 42.81 -31.39 1.60
N GLN A 93 41.79 -31.75 2.36
CA GLN A 93 41.64 -33.13 2.84
C GLN A 93 40.22 -33.71 2.89
N ASP A 94 39.22 -33.02 3.37
CA ASP A 94 37.85 -33.56 3.47
C ASP A 94 36.85 -32.48 3.17
N SER A 95 36.03 -32.67 2.12
CA SER A 95 35.01 -31.73 1.70
C SER A 95 34.00 -31.44 2.82
N ASN A 96 33.66 -32.45 3.65
CA ASN A 96 32.71 -32.32 4.75
C ASN A 96 33.29 -31.48 5.90
N ALA A 97 34.58 -31.65 6.18
CA ALA A 97 35.26 -30.90 7.24
C ALA A 97 35.39 -29.39 6.86
N VAL A 98 35.65 -29.08 5.58
CA VAL A 98 35.74 -27.71 5.10
C VAL A 98 34.36 -27.06 5.09
N GLU A 99 33.32 -27.77 4.67
CA GLU A 99 31.95 -27.30 4.74
C GLU A 99 31.50 -27.02 6.19
N ALA A 100 31.83 -27.88 7.13
CA ALA A 100 31.56 -27.66 8.55
C ALA A 100 32.27 -26.40 9.10
N LYS A 101 33.55 -26.17 8.70
CA LYS A 101 34.30 -24.95 9.06
C LYS A 101 33.65 -23.68 8.47
N GLY A 102 33.20 -23.71 7.23
CA GLY A 102 32.49 -22.60 6.57
C GLY A 102 31.20 -22.26 7.30
N LYS A 103 30.38 -23.27 7.58
CA LYS A 103 29.11 -23.11 8.35
C LYS A 103 29.38 -22.60 9.78
N ALA A 104 30.48 -23.05 10.44
CA ALA A 104 30.87 -22.54 11.74
C ALA A 104 31.30 -21.08 11.73
N LYS A 105 32.03 -20.62 10.69
CA LYS A 105 32.38 -19.20 10.50
C LYS A 105 31.13 -18.35 10.32
N LEU A 106 30.16 -18.82 9.54
CA LEU A 106 28.88 -18.13 9.32
C LEU A 106 28.09 -18.01 10.64
N ARG A 107 27.95 -19.10 11.42
CA ARG A 107 27.29 -19.07 12.75
C ARG A 107 27.95 -18.13 13.75
N LYS A 108 29.28 -18.04 13.72
CA LYS A 108 30.05 -17.13 14.59
C LYS A 108 30.07 -15.67 14.09
N GLY A 109 29.37 -15.34 13.00
CA GLY A 109 29.30 -14.00 12.44
C GLY A 109 30.62 -13.48 11.85
N ARG A 110 31.59 -14.38 11.56
CA ARG A 110 32.88 -14.02 10.94
C ARG A 110 32.77 -13.75 9.46
N VAL A 111 31.73 -14.30 8.81
CA VAL A 111 31.34 -14.07 7.43
C VAL A 111 29.83 -13.86 7.35
N ASP A 112 29.38 -13.05 6.39
CA ASP A 112 27.98 -12.70 6.17
C ASP A 112 27.26 -13.70 5.26
N ALA A 113 28.01 -14.35 4.38
CA ALA A 113 27.53 -15.40 3.48
C ALA A 113 28.59 -16.49 3.31
N TYR A 114 28.13 -17.72 3.09
CA TYR A 114 28.99 -18.86 2.79
C TYR A 114 28.44 -19.60 1.57
N VAL A 115 29.30 -19.88 0.60
CA VAL A 115 28.91 -20.51 -0.67
C VAL A 115 29.75 -21.76 -0.90
N VAL A 116 29.11 -22.83 -1.34
CA VAL A 116 29.75 -24.09 -1.71
C VAL A 116 29.42 -24.40 -3.16
N LEU A 117 30.43 -24.58 -3.96
CA LEU A 117 30.34 -25.00 -5.35
C LEU A 117 30.57 -26.52 -5.43
N GLY A 118 29.63 -27.22 -6.04
CA GLY A 118 29.73 -28.69 -6.22
C GLY A 118 30.90 -29.10 -7.10
N GLU A 119 31.37 -30.33 -6.94
CA GLU A 119 32.47 -30.89 -7.75
C GLU A 119 32.16 -30.85 -9.25
N ASP A 120 30.91 -31.24 -9.61
CA ASP A 120 30.45 -31.33 -11.01
C ASP A 120 29.92 -30.02 -11.57
N ILE A 121 30.20 -28.87 -10.93
CA ILE A 121 29.61 -27.57 -11.29
C ILE A 121 29.96 -27.10 -12.70
N LEU A 122 31.07 -27.59 -13.27
CA LEU A 122 31.51 -27.22 -14.61
C LEU A 122 31.04 -28.17 -15.71
N GLU A 123 30.94 -29.46 -15.42
CA GLU A 123 30.70 -30.54 -16.42
C GLU A 123 29.32 -31.18 -16.28
N GLY A 124 28.58 -30.90 -15.20
CA GLY A 124 27.31 -31.54 -14.87
C GLY A 124 26.26 -30.64 -14.25
N PRO A 125 25.22 -31.25 -13.68
CA PRO A 125 24.12 -30.54 -13.01
C PRO A 125 24.50 -30.02 -11.59
N GLY A 126 25.79 -29.78 -11.34
CA GLY A 126 26.32 -29.33 -10.06
C GLY A 126 25.57 -28.09 -9.55
N LYS A 127 25.32 -28.05 -8.24
CA LYS A 127 24.53 -26.99 -7.59
C LYS A 127 25.44 -26.05 -6.82
N ILE A 128 25.10 -24.76 -6.83
CA ILE A 128 25.65 -23.77 -5.93
C ILE A 128 24.77 -23.80 -4.65
N ARG A 129 25.38 -24.09 -3.50
CA ARG A 129 24.69 -24.05 -2.21
C ARG A 129 25.06 -22.77 -1.50
N PHE A 130 24.07 -21.93 -1.26
CA PHE A 130 24.24 -20.62 -0.66
C PHE A 130 23.70 -20.65 0.79
N TYR A 131 24.52 -20.30 1.76
CA TYR A 131 24.19 -20.29 3.18
C TYR A 131 24.28 -18.86 3.71
N THR A 132 23.22 -18.42 4.40
CA THR A 132 23.16 -17.14 5.12
C THR A 132 22.66 -17.39 6.54
N HIS A 133 23.01 -16.50 7.47
CA HIS A 133 22.49 -16.56 8.83
C HIS A 133 21.78 -15.25 9.15
N LYS A 134 20.42 -15.31 9.28
CA LYS A 134 19.55 -14.15 9.57
C LYS A 134 19.98 -12.89 8.80
N PRO A 135 19.82 -12.86 7.48
CA PRO A 135 20.27 -11.73 6.68
C PRO A 135 19.55 -10.46 7.12
N LYS A 136 20.32 -9.41 7.41
CA LYS A 136 19.76 -8.10 7.71
C LYS A 136 19.09 -7.58 6.43
N PRO A 137 17.89 -6.94 6.50
CA PRO A 137 17.22 -6.38 5.32
C PRO A 137 18.12 -5.46 4.47
N ALA A 138 19.02 -4.71 5.13
CA ALA A 138 20.00 -3.85 4.46
C ALA A 138 21.05 -4.59 3.61
N ASN A 139 21.20 -5.92 3.79
CA ASN A 139 22.19 -6.74 3.09
C ASN A 139 21.58 -7.66 2.02
N LEU A 140 20.25 -7.68 1.85
CA LEU A 140 19.58 -8.57 0.88
C LEU A 140 20.06 -8.33 -0.55
N ASP A 141 20.17 -7.06 -0.98
CA ASP A 141 20.67 -6.72 -2.32
C ASP A 141 22.10 -7.21 -2.55
N ALA A 142 22.92 -7.21 -1.47
CA ALA A 142 24.29 -7.67 -1.55
C ALA A 142 24.38 -9.18 -1.68
N ILE A 143 23.50 -9.91 -1.01
CA ILE A 143 23.38 -11.36 -1.12
C ILE A 143 23.07 -11.75 -2.56
N TRP A 144 22.07 -11.09 -3.17
CA TRP A 144 21.73 -11.30 -4.59
C TRP A 144 22.88 -10.91 -5.54
N ALA A 145 23.63 -9.84 -5.22
CA ALA A 145 24.80 -9.47 -5.99
C ALA A 145 25.89 -10.57 -5.95
N VAL A 146 26.13 -11.17 -4.78
CA VAL A 146 27.08 -12.30 -4.63
C VAL A 146 26.63 -13.51 -5.42
N GLU A 147 25.34 -13.88 -5.36
CA GLU A 147 24.78 -14.97 -6.16
C GLU A 147 25.04 -14.74 -7.67
N ASN A 148 24.75 -13.52 -8.16
CA ASN A 148 24.98 -13.16 -9.55
C ASN A 148 26.46 -13.17 -9.96
N LEU A 149 27.37 -12.72 -9.07
CA LEU A 149 28.79 -12.71 -9.35
C LEU A 149 29.37 -14.12 -9.48
N ILE A 150 28.98 -15.01 -8.56
CA ILE A 150 29.42 -16.40 -8.59
C ILE A 150 28.80 -17.15 -9.78
N SER A 151 27.52 -16.96 -10.06
CA SER A 151 26.85 -17.55 -11.21
C SER A 151 27.52 -17.12 -12.52
N LYS A 152 27.83 -15.83 -12.68
CA LYS A 152 28.56 -15.33 -13.85
C LYS A 152 29.94 -15.93 -14.00
N ALA A 153 30.72 -16.07 -12.91
CA ALA A 153 32.02 -16.70 -12.93
C ALA A 153 31.96 -18.16 -13.41
N VAL A 154 30.99 -18.93 -12.89
CA VAL A 154 30.76 -20.32 -13.33
C VAL A 154 30.37 -20.40 -14.79
N VAL A 155 29.44 -19.56 -15.25
CA VAL A 155 28.96 -19.53 -16.63
C VAL A 155 30.11 -19.11 -17.59
N SER A 156 30.87 -18.09 -17.22
CA SER A 156 32.06 -17.69 -18.02
C SER A 156 33.06 -18.83 -18.17
N ARG A 157 33.31 -19.59 -17.10
CA ARG A 157 34.24 -20.71 -17.14
C ARG A 157 33.72 -21.88 -18.00
N ARG A 158 32.41 -22.18 -17.93
CA ARG A 158 31.76 -23.18 -18.80
C ARG A 158 31.92 -22.80 -20.29
N TYR A 159 31.73 -21.53 -20.62
CA TYR A 159 31.94 -21.03 -22.01
C TYR A 159 33.36 -21.20 -22.47
N GLN A 160 34.39 -20.96 -21.60
CA GLN A 160 35.79 -21.17 -21.95
C GLN A 160 36.13 -22.66 -22.17
N ILE A 161 35.51 -23.57 -21.39
CA ILE A 161 35.72 -25.02 -21.51
C ILE A 161 35.14 -25.54 -22.86
N GLU A 162 33.98 -25.01 -23.27
CA GLU A 162 33.32 -25.36 -24.54
C GLU A 162 33.84 -24.58 -25.76
N ASP A 163 34.93 -23.81 -25.58
CA ASP A 163 35.57 -22.96 -26.63
C ASP A 163 34.55 -22.01 -27.31
N LEU A 164 33.58 -21.51 -26.53
CA LEU A 164 32.54 -20.60 -27.00
C LEU A 164 33.01 -19.15 -26.87
N ASP A 165 32.91 -18.38 -27.96
CA ASP A 165 33.20 -16.95 -27.95
C ASP A 165 32.26 -16.20 -27.03
N GLN A 166 32.80 -15.72 -25.88
CA GLN A 166 32.05 -14.97 -24.87
C GLN A 166 31.51 -13.65 -25.41
N GLU A 167 32.21 -13.00 -26.32
CA GLU A 167 31.81 -11.72 -26.90
C GLU A 167 30.63 -11.92 -27.85
N LEU A 168 30.69 -12.98 -28.67
CA LEU A 168 29.60 -13.37 -29.56
C LEU A 168 28.36 -13.77 -28.78
N LEU A 169 28.49 -14.55 -27.71
CA LEU A 169 27.39 -14.97 -26.86
C LEU A 169 26.79 -13.79 -26.12
N ALA A 170 27.60 -12.82 -25.65
CA ALA A 170 27.09 -11.60 -25.02
C ALA A 170 26.29 -10.75 -26.02
N LYS A 171 26.74 -10.65 -27.28
CA LYS A 171 26.02 -9.96 -28.37
C LYS A 171 24.71 -10.68 -28.70
N LEU A 172 24.73 -12.01 -28.80
CA LEU A 172 23.53 -12.79 -29.09
C LEU A 172 22.50 -12.81 -27.94
N ARG A 173 22.96 -12.69 -26.70
CA ARG A 173 22.12 -12.70 -25.51
C ARG A 173 21.57 -11.32 -25.16
N ASN A 174 22.33 -10.25 -25.41
CA ASN A 174 21.93 -8.88 -25.14
C ASN A 174 21.24 -8.28 -26.37
N VAL A 175 19.93 -8.52 -26.47
CA VAL A 175 19.09 -7.75 -27.38
C VAL A 175 18.76 -6.44 -26.66
N PRO A 176 19.18 -5.26 -27.17
CA PRO A 176 18.76 -3.99 -26.58
C PRO A 176 17.27 -3.84 -26.78
N ILE A 177 16.53 -3.86 -25.67
CA ILE A 177 15.08 -3.63 -25.65
C ILE A 177 14.87 -2.19 -25.21
N GLU A 178 14.42 -1.35 -26.11
CA GLU A 178 13.94 -0.02 -25.82
C GLU A 178 12.45 -0.12 -25.51
N ARG A 179 12.06 0.21 -24.29
CA ARG A 179 10.64 0.24 -23.88
C ARG A 179 10.10 1.62 -24.15
N LEU A 180 9.19 1.71 -25.10
CA LEU A 180 8.48 2.92 -25.46
C LEU A 180 7.04 2.81 -24.99
N GLU A 181 6.55 3.81 -24.29
CA GLU A 181 5.15 3.96 -23.92
C GLU A 181 4.50 4.92 -24.90
N ILE A 182 3.40 4.51 -25.52
CA ILE A 182 2.63 5.36 -26.45
C ILE A 182 1.57 6.09 -25.62
N GLY A 183 1.67 7.41 -25.54
CA GLY A 183 0.68 8.23 -24.83
C GLY A 183 -0.71 8.07 -25.45
N ALA A 184 -1.71 7.72 -24.62
CA ALA A 184 -3.06 7.43 -25.06
C ALA A 184 -3.77 8.65 -25.70
N ALA A 185 -3.37 9.87 -25.32
CA ALA A 185 -3.99 11.12 -25.81
C ALA A 185 -3.30 11.73 -27.02
N ASP A 186 -1.98 11.60 -27.16
CA ASP A 186 -1.19 12.31 -28.16
C ASP A 186 -0.36 11.39 -29.08
N GLY A 187 -0.38 10.08 -28.83
CA GLY A 187 0.34 9.09 -29.62
C GLY A 187 1.87 9.25 -29.61
N ARG A 188 2.42 10.06 -28.69
CA ARG A 188 3.87 10.28 -28.62
C ARG A 188 4.54 9.12 -27.90
N GLU A 189 5.65 8.68 -28.49
CA GLU A 189 6.52 7.67 -27.88
C GLU A 189 7.39 8.32 -26.81
N GLN A 190 7.34 7.77 -25.59
CA GLN A 190 8.20 8.19 -24.48
C GLN A 190 8.99 6.99 -23.96
N VAL A 191 10.27 7.19 -23.68
CA VAL A 191 11.11 6.13 -23.10
C VAL A 191 10.62 5.83 -21.69
N GLN A 192 10.08 4.62 -21.49
CA GLN A 192 9.57 4.17 -20.21
C GLN A 192 10.71 3.92 -19.23
N SER A 193 10.90 4.80 -18.28
CA SER A 193 11.81 4.55 -17.15
C SER A 193 11.18 3.56 -16.16
N GLN A 194 12.00 2.81 -15.43
CA GLN A 194 11.51 1.90 -14.36
C GLN A 194 10.69 2.65 -13.31
N ILE A 195 10.99 3.92 -13.07
CA ILE A 195 10.27 4.79 -12.14
C ILE A 195 8.82 5.00 -12.60
N HIS A 196 8.59 5.23 -13.91
CA HIS A 196 7.23 5.39 -14.46
C HIS A 196 6.38 4.14 -14.26
N SER A 197 6.95 2.95 -14.46
CA SER A 197 6.23 1.69 -14.23
C SER A 197 5.79 1.52 -12.77
N ILE A 198 6.67 1.88 -11.81
CA ILE A 198 6.35 1.83 -10.38
C ILE A 198 5.26 2.85 -10.03
N VAL A 199 5.35 4.07 -10.58
CA VAL A 199 4.36 5.12 -10.34
C VAL A 199 3.00 4.69 -10.89
N ASN A 200 2.92 4.20 -12.11
CA ASN A 200 1.68 3.72 -12.72
C ASN A 200 1.04 2.57 -11.91
N MET A 201 1.85 1.71 -11.29
CA MET A 201 1.36 0.67 -10.39
C MET A 201 0.85 1.24 -9.06
N MET A 202 1.46 2.33 -8.56
CA MET A 202 1.11 2.94 -7.28
C MET A 202 -0.11 3.88 -7.36
N VAL A 203 -0.40 4.47 -8.51
CA VAL A 203 -1.54 5.40 -8.71
C VAL A 203 -2.88 4.78 -8.30
N PRO A 204 -3.26 3.55 -8.73
CA PRO A 204 -4.50 2.91 -8.30
C PRO A 204 -4.56 2.70 -6.79
N PHE A 205 -3.45 2.29 -6.18
CA PHE A 205 -3.35 2.15 -4.73
C PHE A 205 -3.58 3.49 -4.02
N PHE A 206 -2.97 4.55 -4.53
CA PHE A 206 -3.11 5.90 -3.97
C PHE A 206 -4.58 6.38 -3.98
N PHE A 207 -5.30 6.20 -5.09
CA PHE A 207 -6.73 6.53 -5.16
C PHE A 207 -7.57 5.72 -4.16
N MET A 208 -7.32 4.42 -4.06
CA MET A 208 -7.99 3.55 -3.09
C MET A 208 -7.67 3.96 -1.65
N TYR A 209 -6.42 4.30 -1.36
CA TYR A 209 -5.96 4.74 -0.04
C TYR A 209 -6.56 6.09 0.36
N LEU A 210 -6.63 7.05 -0.58
CA LEU A 210 -7.30 8.34 -0.36
C LEU A 210 -8.77 8.14 0.01
N MET A 211 -9.45 7.24 -0.70
CA MET A 211 -10.84 6.91 -0.42
C MET A 211 -10.99 6.32 0.99
N PHE A 212 -10.16 5.36 1.35
CA PHE A 212 -10.13 4.77 2.68
C PHE A 212 -9.88 5.82 3.77
N MET A 213 -8.83 6.62 3.62
CA MET A 213 -8.47 7.65 4.60
C MET A 213 -9.52 8.73 4.73
N GLY A 214 -10.11 9.17 3.62
CA GLY A 214 -11.20 10.15 3.64
C GLY A 214 -12.43 9.63 4.37
N MET A 215 -12.84 8.39 4.13
CA MET A 215 -14.00 7.80 4.80
C MET A 215 -13.73 7.54 6.29
N VAL A 216 -12.61 6.89 6.63
CA VAL A 216 -12.30 6.50 8.01
C VAL A 216 -11.98 7.72 8.87
N GLY A 217 -11.17 8.66 8.37
CA GLY A 217 -10.81 9.85 9.13
C GLY A 217 -12.01 10.71 9.49
N THR A 218 -12.86 11.02 8.52
CA THR A 218 -14.09 11.82 8.77
C THR A 218 -15.12 11.04 9.59
N GLY A 219 -15.19 9.72 9.41
CA GLY A 219 -16.06 8.86 10.22
C GLY A 219 -15.65 8.84 11.69
N GLN A 220 -14.37 8.82 12.01
CA GLN A 220 -13.87 8.92 13.39
C GLN A 220 -14.27 10.25 14.04
N HIS A 221 -14.16 11.36 13.32
CA HIS A 221 -14.62 12.67 13.80
C HIS A 221 -16.11 12.67 14.10
N MET A 222 -16.92 12.08 13.22
CA MET A 222 -18.36 11.95 13.43
C MET A 222 -18.70 11.18 14.69
N LEU A 223 -18.01 10.06 14.90
CA LEU A 223 -18.21 9.20 16.04
C LEU A 223 -17.88 9.92 17.35
N SER A 224 -16.72 10.57 17.42
CA SER A 224 -16.28 11.36 18.57
C SER A 224 -17.26 12.49 18.86
N SER A 225 -17.70 13.23 17.84
CA SER A 225 -18.69 14.32 17.99
C SER A 225 -20.01 13.85 18.59
N ILE A 226 -20.56 12.70 18.14
CA ILE A 226 -21.80 12.14 18.66
C ILE A 226 -21.66 11.81 20.15
N ILE A 227 -20.55 11.18 20.55
CA ILE A 227 -20.30 10.79 21.94
C ILE A 227 -20.09 12.01 22.84
N GLU A 228 -19.32 12.99 22.39
CA GLU A 228 -19.08 14.25 23.14
C GLU A 228 -20.37 15.02 23.36
N GLU A 229 -21.22 15.17 22.33
CA GLU A 229 -22.51 15.83 22.45
C GLU A 229 -23.49 15.05 23.34
N LYS A 230 -23.45 13.71 23.30
CA LYS A 230 -24.25 12.87 24.18
C LYS A 230 -23.82 13.04 25.65
N ASN A 231 -22.49 12.98 25.91
CA ASN A 231 -21.96 13.09 27.27
C ASN A 231 -22.15 14.51 27.89
N SER A 232 -22.07 15.54 27.07
CA SER A 232 -22.28 16.94 27.49
C SER A 232 -23.76 17.35 27.53
N ARG A 233 -24.71 16.44 27.22
CA ARG A 233 -26.14 16.70 27.08
C ARG A 233 -26.52 17.80 26.08
N VAL A 234 -25.58 18.28 25.28
CA VAL A 234 -25.85 19.24 24.19
C VAL A 234 -26.85 18.69 23.21
N ILE A 235 -26.87 17.37 23.04
CA ILE A 235 -27.81 16.70 22.14
C ILE A 235 -29.27 16.92 22.51
N GLU A 236 -29.61 17.06 23.79
CA GLU A 236 -30.97 17.34 24.27
C GLU A 236 -31.42 18.75 23.82
N VAL A 237 -30.53 19.72 23.92
CA VAL A 237 -30.76 21.09 23.43
C VAL A 237 -30.91 21.11 21.91
N LEU A 238 -30.08 20.38 21.20
CA LEU A 238 -30.19 20.31 19.72
C LEU A 238 -31.48 19.66 19.26
N LEU A 239 -31.91 18.59 19.96
CA LEU A 239 -33.16 17.88 19.65
C LEU A 239 -34.44 18.69 20.00
N SER A 240 -34.34 19.72 20.80
CA SER A 240 -35.44 20.68 20.99
C SER A 240 -35.70 21.57 19.77
N ALA A 241 -34.66 21.80 18.95
CA ALA A 241 -34.72 22.67 17.76
C ALA A 241 -34.86 21.92 16.42
N VAL A 242 -34.34 20.69 16.34
CA VAL A 242 -34.33 19.85 15.13
C VAL A 242 -34.71 18.41 15.43
N SER A 243 -35.30 17.70 14.46
CA SER A 243 -35.57 16.26 14.65
C SER A 243 -34.28 15.42 14.64
N PRO A 244 -34.27 14.22 15.26
CA PRO A 244 -33.12 13.33 15.26
C PRO A 244 -32.58 13.03 13.86
N PHE A 245 -33.48 12.82 12.89
CA PHE A 245 -33.10 12.62 11.49
C PHE A 245 -32.43 13.85 10.87
N GLN A 246 -32.97 15.07 11.15
CA GLN A 246 -32.36 16.30 10.63
C GLN A 246 -30.97 16.54 11.21
N LEU A 247 -30.76 16.24 12.48
CA LEU A 247 -29.47 16.33 13.13
C LEU A 247 -28.46 15.34 12.51
N MET A 248 -28.85 14.06 12.41
CA MET A 248 -28.04 13.01 11.82
C MET A 248 -27.66 13.35 10.37
N ALA A 249 -28.64 13.68 9.53
CA ALA A 249 -28.41 14.00 8.13
C ALA A 249 -27.52 15.24 7.97
N GLY A 250 -27.71 16.27 8.80
CA GLY A 250 -26.88 17.47 8.80
C GLY A 250 -25.42 17.16 9.15
N LYS A 251 -25.17 16.36 10.19
CA LYS A 251 -23.82 15.91 10.57
C LYS A 251 -23.13 15.14 9.44
N ILE A 252 -23.83 14.15 8.89
CA ILE A 252 -23.30 13.35 7.77
C ILE A 252 -22.92 14.26 6.59
N LEU A 253 -23.79 15.18 6.18
CA LEU A 253 -23.50 16.08 5.06
C LEU A 253 -22.38 17.09 5.37
N GLY A 254 -22.32 17.62 6.58
CA GLY A 254 -21.27 18.55 6.99
C GLY A 254 -19.87 17.91 6.94
N LEU A 255 -19.76 16.72 7.51
CA LEU A 255 -18.51 15.98 7.53
C LEU A 255 -18.16 15.35 6.18
N ALA A 256 -19.15 15.04 5.31
CA ALA A 256 -18.89 14.69 3.91
C ALA A 256 -18.15 15.82 3.18
N GLY A 257 -18.58 17.07 3.38
CA GLY A 257 -17.88 18.24 2.86
C GLY A 257 -16.43 18.35 3.36
N ILE A 258 -16.20 18.07 4.65
CA ILE A 258 -14.84 18.02 5.23
C ILE A 258 -13.99 16.97 4.54
N GLY A 259 -14.52 15.75 4.39
CA GLY A 259 -13.78 14.67 3.74
C GLY A 259 -13.46 14.96 2.28
N LEU A 260 -14.40 15.54 1.52
CA LEU A 260 -14.13 16.00 0.14
C LEU A 260 -13.05 17.07 0.10
N THR A 261 -13.03 17.99 1.05
CA THR A 261 -11.97 19.02 1.15
C THR A 261 -10.60 18.38 1.40
N VAL A 262 -10.51 17.42 2.30
CA VAL A 262 -9.26 16.66 2.59
C VAL A 262 -8.77 15.95 1.34
N VAL A 263 -9.65 15.18 0.70
CA VAL A 263 -9.32 14.41 -0.50
C VAL A 263 -8.89 15.34 -1.64
N ALA A 264 -9.61 16.44 -1.88
CA ALA A 264 -9.26 17.39 -2.92
C ALA A 264 -7.88 18.02 -2.69
N LEU A 265 -7.59 18.40 -1.45
CA LEU A 265 -6.29 19.01 -1.09
C LEU A 265 -5.14 18.01 -1.21
N TRP A 266 -5.33 16.77 -0.74
CA TRP A 266 -4.29 15.74 -0.83
C TRP A 266 -4.07 15.29 -2.28
N SER A 267 -5.13 15.19 -3.08
CA SER A 267 -5.00 14.89 -4.52
C SER A 267 -4.26 16.00 -5.26
N ALA A 268 -4.58 17.27 -4.96
CA ALA A 268 -3.89 18.42 -5.55
C ALA A 268 -2.41 18.46 -5.15
N ALA A 269 -2.09 18.20 -3.88
CA ALA A 269 -0.71 18.14 -3.39
C ALA A 269 0.09 17.01 -4.05
N ALA A 270 -0.51 15.81 -4.17
CA ALA A 270 0.12 14.67 -4.83
C ALA A 270 0.35 14.91 -6.33
N TYR A 271 -0.64 15.50 -7.02
CA TYR A 271 -0.51 15.87 -8.43
C TYR A 271 0.59 16.91 -8.63
N ALA A 272 0.62 17.96 -7.80
CA ALA A 272 1.68 18.97 -7.85
C ALA A 272 3.07 18.38 -7.62
N ALA A 273 3.22 17.47 -6.65
CA ALA A 273 4.47 16.78 -6.36
C ALA A 273 4.92 15.89 -7.53
N ALA A 274 3.99 15.16 -8.16
CA ALA A 274 4.29 14.34 -9.33
C ALA A 274 4.77 15.20 -10.50
N ARG A 275 4.08 16.30 -10.80
CA ARG A 275 4.46 17.25 -11.86
C ARG A 275 5.84 17.88 -11.60
N TRP A 276 6.12 18.25 -10.36
CA TRP A 276 7.43 18.80 -9.98
C TRP A 276 8.58 17.83 -10.23
N GLN A 277 8.33 16.53 -10.09
CA GLN A 277 9.32 15.48 -10.39
C GLN A 277 9.35 15.06 -11.87
N GLY A 278 8.60 15.73 -12.74
CA GLY A 278 8.53 15.40 -14.18
C GLY A 278 7.74 14.11 -14.47
N LEU A 279 6.97 13.62 -13.52
CA LEU A 279 6.14 12.44 -13.70
C LEU A 279 4.82 12.86 -14.36
N ASN A 280 4.53 12.28 -15.52
CA ASN A 280 3.23 12.43 -16.17
C ASN A 280 2.29 11.39 -15.60
N VAL A 281 1.35 11.84 -14.77
CA VAL A 281 0.26 11.01 -14.24
C VAL A 281 -0.99 11.40 -15.00
N ASP A 282 -1.46 10.51 -15.85
CA ASP A 282 -2.69 10.73 -16.64
C ASP A 282 -3.91 10.40 -15.77
N VAL A 283 -4.52 11.44 -15.20
CA VAL A 283 -5.79 11.33 -14.47
C VAL A 283 -6.90 11.82 -15.37
N THR A 284 -7.74 10.91 -15.83
CA THR A 284 -8.88 11.26 -16.69
C THR A 284 -9.97 11.94 -15.88
N THR A 285 -10.70 12.87 -16.51
CA THR A 285 -11.87 13.54 -15.88
C THR A 285 -12.92 12.53 -15.44
N GLU A 286 -13.09 11.46 -16.19
CA GLU A 286 -14.01 10.36 -15.85
C GLU A 286 -13.63 9.68 -14.53
N LEU A 287 -12.35 9.40 -14.31
CA LEU A 287 -11.87 8.81 -13.06
C LEU A 287 -12.17 9.70 -11.86
N ILE A 288 -12.00 11.01 -12.00
CA ILE A 288 -12.33 11.99 -10.95
C ILE A 288 -13.83 11.98 -10.66
N LEU A 289 -14.67 11.95 -11.69
CA LEU A 289 -16.11 11.91 -11.53
C LEU A 289 -16.56 10.63 -10.80
N TYR A 290 -16.08 9.47 -11.22
CA TYR A 290 -16.36 8.21 -10.53
C TYR A 290 -15.83 8.22 -9.09
N PHE A 291 -14.64 8.77 -8.89
CA PHE A 291 -14.08 8.91 -7.54
C PHE A 291 -15.03 9.69 -6.62
N VAL A 292 -15.54 10.84 -7.06
CA VAL A 292 -16.47 11.68 -6.28
C VAL A 292 -17.76 10.92 -5.99
N VAL A 293 -18.34 10.25 -6.98
CA VAL A 293 -19.59 9.49 -6.81
C VAL A 293 -19.40 8.35 -5.80
N TYR A 294 -18.37 7.52 -5.98
CA TYR A 294 -18.09 6.42 -5.07
C TYR A 294 -17.69 6.89 -3.68
N TYR A 295 -16.97 8.01 -3.59
CA TYR A 295 -16.62 8.62 -2.31
C TYR A 295 -17.86 9.05 -1.54
N ILE A 296 -18.77 9.78 -2.17
CA ILE A 296 -20.00 10.26 -1.51
C ILE A 296 -20.83 9.07 -1.03
N LEU A 297 -21.09 8.09 -1.89
CA LEU A 297 -21.90 6.93 -1.53
C LEU A 297 -21.22 6.07 -0.45
N GLY A 298 -19.93 5.81 -0.59
CA GLY A 298 -19.16 5.05 0.39
C GLY A 298 -19.10 5.75 1.75
N TYR A 299 -18.88 7.06 1.74
CA TYR A 299 -18.90 7.86 2.96
C TYR A 299 -20.28 7.86 3.63
N LEU A 300 -21.36 8.02 2.86
CA LEU A 300 -22.73 7.97 3.39
C LEU A 300 -23.01 6.61 4.03
N LEU A 301 -22.63 5.51 3.40
CA LEU A 301 -22.77 4.17 3.96
C LEU A 301 -22.01 4.02 5.27
N PHE A 302 -20.73 4.39 5.27
CA PHE A 302 -19.86 4.27 6.43
C PHE A 302 -20.32 5.15 7.58
N SER A 303 -20.69 6.40 7.31
CA SER A 303 -21.20 7.33 8.30
C SER A 303 -22.54 6.89 8.90
N ALA A 304 -23.43 6.30 8.10
CA ALA A 304 -24.68 5.72 8.62
C ALA A 304 -24.40 4.59 9.61
N ILE A 305 -23.47 3.68 9.29
CA ILE A 305 -23.05 2.61 10.19
C ILE A 305 -22.50 3.21 11.51
N LEU A 306 -21.61 4.19 11.40
CA LEU A 306 -20.97 4.81 12.57
C LEU A 306 -21.98 5.60 13.43
N THR A 307 -22.97 6.24 12.81
CA THR A 307 -24.04 6.94 13.52
C THR A 307 -24.86 5.95 14.37
N GLY A 308 -25.21 4.81 13.78
CA GLY A 308 -25.90 3.74 14.50
C GLY A 308 -25.08 3.26 15.71
N ILE A 309 -23.80 3.01 15.54
CA ILE A 309 -22.88 2.58 16.61
C ILE A 309 -22.73 3.67 17.67
N GLY A 310 -22.44 4.92 17.26
CA GLY A 310 -22.23 6.04 18.18
C GLY A 310 -23.44 6.32 19.06
N SER A 311 -24.65 6.14 18.53
CA SER A 311 -25.88 6.37 19.31
C SER A 311 -26.06 5.41 20.49
N VAL A 312 -25.60 4.16 20.36
CA VAL A 312 -25.77 3.12 21.39
C VAL A 312 -24.59 3.04 22.38
N CYS A 313 -23.47 3.68 22.07
CA CYS A 313 -22.29 3.71 22.92
C CYS A 313 -22.31 4.92 23.85
N ASN A 314 -21.65 4.78 25.01
CA ASN A 314 -21.49 5.86 25.98
C ASN A 314 -20.04 6.36 26.07
N THR A 315 -19.09 5.58 25.59
CA THR A 315 -17.67 5.91 25.64
C THR A 315 -16.98 5.66 24.30
N ILE A 316 -15.89 6.40 24.02
CA ILE A 316 -15.06 6.20 22.83
C ILE A 316 -14.45 4.78 22.81
N LYS A 317 -14.11 4.24 23.98
CA LYS A 317 -13.54 2.88 24.08
C LYS A 317 -14.53 1.80 23.65
N GLU A 318 -15.80 1.95 23.98
CA GLU A 318 -16.85 1.03 23.53
C GLU A 318 -17.04 1.09 22.03
N THR A 319 -17.01 2.27 21.44
CA THR A 319 -17.14 2.43 19.99
C THR A 319 -15.97 1.82 19.24
N GLN A 320 -14.74 1.97 19.71
CA GLN A 320 -13.56 1.34 19.10
C GLN A 320 -13.69 -0.18 19.05
N SER A 321 -14.22 -0.79 20.11
CA SER A 321 -14.47 -2.24 20.16
C SER A 321 -15.48 -2.69 19.10
N LEU A 322 -16.54 -1.91 18.86
CA LEU A 322 -17.55 -2.22 17.82
C LEU A 322 -17.08 -1.88 16.40
N MET A 323 -16.17 -0.94 16.25
CA MET A 323 -15.59 -0.59 14.96
C MET A 323 -14.61 -1.64 14.44
N MET A 324 -13.96 -2.39 15.33
CA MET A 324 -12.91 -3.34 14.94
C MET A 324 -13.36 -4.35 13.87
N PRO A 325 -14.52 -5.03 13.96
CA PRO A 325 -14.99 -5.92 12.90
C PRO A 325 -15.22 -5.22 11.57
N ILE A 326 -15.70 -3.97 11.60
CA ILE A 326 -15.97 -3.17 10.41
C ILE A 326 -14.65 -2.80 9.74
N MET A 327 -13.65 -2.37 10.54
CA MET A 327 -12.32 -2.06 10.02
C MET A 327 -11.65 -3.25 9.36
N LEU A 328 -11.86 -4.47 9.88
CA LEU A 328 -11.33 -5.69 9.25
C LEU A 328 -11.87 -5.87 7.83
N ILE A 329 -13.14 -5.54 7.57
CA ILE A 329 -13.72 -5.58 6.22
C ILE A 329 -13.04 -4.56 5.31
N PHE A 330 -12.83 -3.33 5.79
CA PHE A 330 -12.19 -2.26 5.01
C PHE A 330 -10.69 -2.52 4.74
N ILE A 331 -10.02 -3.31 5.58
CA ILE A 331 -8.61 -3.67 5.40
C ILE A 331 -8.42 -4.70 4.28
N ILE A 332 -9.45 -5.51 3.96
CA ILE A 332 -9.35 -6.56 2.91
C ILE A 332 -8.83 -6.00 1.57
N PRO A 333 -9.42 -4.95 0.97
CA PRO A 333 -8.88 -4.39 -0.28
C PRO A 333 -7.45 -3.85 -0.14
N LEU A 334 -7.11 -3.27 1.03
CA LEU A 334 -5.78 -2.74 1.29
C LEU A 334 -4.70 -3.82 1.33
N ILE A 335 -5.00 -5.00 1.87
CA ILE A 335 -4.07 -6.14 1.83
C ILE A 335 -4.02 -6.74 0.43
N ALA A 336 -5.15 -6.83 -0.25
CA ALA A 336 -5.28 -7.45 -1.55
C ALA A 336 -4.88 -6.54 -2.73
N TRP A 337 -4.54 -5.26 -2.50
CA TRP A 337 -4.38 -4.23 -3.52
C TRP A 337 -3.48 -4.64 -4.69
N LEU A 338 -2.35 -5.29 -4.40
CA LEU A 338 -1.40 -5.71 -5.43
C LEU A 338 -2.03 -6.75 -6.37
N LYS A 339 -2.76 -7.72 -5.81
CA LYS A 339 -3.48 -8.72 -6.59
C LYS A 339 -4.60 -8.08 -7.42
N LEU A 340 -5.28 -7.09 -6.85
CA LEU A 340 -6.36 -6.36 -7.52
C LEU A 340 -5.83 -5.51 -8.68
N VAL A 341 -4.66 -4.85 -8.53
CA VAL A 341 -4.01 -4.08 -9.60
C VAL A 341 -3.50 -4.99 -10.70
N GLN A 342 -2.89 -6.14 -10.37
CA GLN A 342 -2.38 -7.09 -11.36
C GLN A 342 -3.48 -7.80 -12.17
N SER A 343 -4.67 -7.96 -11.58
CA SER A 343 -5.80 -8.63 -12.22
C SER A 343 -7.11 -7.90 -11.91
N PRO A 344 -7.30 -6.68 -12.45
CA PRO A 344 -8.43 -5.83 -12.07
C PRO A 344 -9.78 -6.34 -12.57
N ASN A 345 -9.80 -7.20 -13.58
CA ASN A 345 -10.99 -7.91 -14.07
C ASN A 345 -11.08 -9.37 -13.58
N GLY A 346 -10.20 -9.76 -12.66
CA GLY A 346 -10.19 -11.09 -12.05
C GLY A 346 -11.41 -11.34 -11.15
N THR A 347 -11.70 -12.63 -10.89
CA THR A 347 -12.86 -13.05 -10.07
C THR A 347 -12.89 -12.39 -8.69
N MET A 348 -11.74 -12.25 -8.05
CA MET A 348 -11.64 -11.60 -6.74
C MET A 348 -12.04 -10.12 -6.80
N ALA A 349 -11.54 -9.38 -7.80
CA ALA A 349 -11.86 -7.96 -7.99
C ALA A 349 -13.36 -7.77 -8.26
N LYS A 350 -13.94 -8.59 -9.14
CA LYS A 350 -15.38 -8.59 -9.43
C LYS A 350 -16.21 -8.94 -8.20
N ALA A 351 -15.85 -9.97 -7.44
CA ALA A 351 -16.57 -10.34 -6.22
C ALA A 351 -16.57 -9.21 -5.18
N LEU A 352 -15.41 -8.60 -4.92
CA LEU A 352 -15.30 -7.49 -3.96
C LEU A 352 -16.01 -6.22 -4.44
N THR A 353 -16.16 -6.02 -5.74
CA THR A 353 -16.94 -4.90 -6.32
C THR A 353 -18.40 -4.90 -5.86
N PHE A 354 -19.00 -6.06 -5.61
CA PHE A 354 -20.39 -6.20 -5.17
C PHE A 354 -20.54 -6.39 -3.65
N VAL A 355 -19.53 -6.09 -2.87
CA VAL A 355 -19.60 -6.04 -1.40
C VAL A 355 -19.70 -4.57 -0.97
N PRO A 356 -20.90 -4.03 -0.63
CA PRO A 356 -21.13 -2.60 -0.49
C PRO A 356 -20.13 -1.81 0.37
N PRO A 357 -19.65 -2.30 1.53
CA PRO A 357 -18.67 -1.56 2.33
C PRO A 357 -17.34 -1.31 1.61
N VAL A 358 -16.89 -2.21 0.75
CA VAL A 358 -15.60 -2.12 0.07
C VAL A 358 -15.71 -1.75 -1.42
N THR A 359 -16.93 -1.79 -1.98
CA THR A 359 -17.22 -1.41 -3.38
C THR A 359 -16.52 -0.11 -3.80
N PRO A 360 -16.61 1.01 -3.04
CA PRO A 360 -16.01 2.28 -3.46
C PRO A 360 -14.50 2.16 -3.67
N MET A 361 -13.81 1.49 -2.76
CA MET A 361 -12.36 1.33 -2.79
C MET A 361 -11.90 0.43 -3.95
N VAL A 362 -12.61 -0.68 -4.15
CA VAL A 362 -12.26 -1.67 -5.18
C VAL A 362 -12.57 -1.13 -6.58
N MET A 363 -13.72 -0.49 -6.77
CA MET A 363 -14.07 0.08 -8.08
C MET A 363 -13.12 1.19 -8.50
N ILE A 364 -12.77 2.09 -7.59
CA ILE A 364 -11.85 3.17 -7.93
C ILE A 364 -10.44 2.65 -8.22
N LEU A 365 -9.98 1.62 -7.49
CA LEU A 365 -8.72 0.96 -7.79
C LEU A 365 -8.75 0.29 -9.18
N ARG A 366 -9.83 -0.40 -9.54
CA ARG A 366 -9.99 -1.05 -10.85
C ARG A 366 -9.99 -0.02 -11.98
N LEU A 367 -10.75 1.06 -11.85
CA LEU A 367 -10.80 2.14 -12.84
C LEU A 367 -9.45 2.84 -12.98
N ALA A 368 -8.79 3.14 -11.87
CA ALA A 368 -7.46 3.76 -11.88
C ALA A 368 -6.36 2.83 -12.41
N ALA A 369 -6.54 1.50 -12.32
CA ALA A 369 -5.65 0.52 -12.93
C ALA A 369 -5.85 0.34 -14.44
N GLY A 370 -6.70 1.15 -15.06
CA GLY A 370 -7.01 1.08 -16.49
C GLY A 370 -7.82 -0.18 -16.87
N ALA A 371 -8.60 -0.73 -15.93
CA ALA A 371 -9.47 -1.85 -16.26
C ALA A 371 -10.56 -1.42 -17.23
N ASP A 372 -10.76 -2.21 -18.27
CA ASP A 372 -11.93 -2.07 -19.13
C ASP A 372 -13.16 -2.65 -18.40
N VAL A 373 -13.85 -1.77 -17.64
CA VAL A 373 -15.02 -2.14 -16.85
C VAL A 373 -16.29 -1.76 -17.62
N TRP A 374 -17.15 -2.73 -17.85
CA TRP A 374 -18.41 -2.48 -18.56
C TRP A 374 -19.25 -1.45 -17.80
N PHE A 375 -19.85 -0.52 -18.54
CA PHE A 375 -20.76 0.50 -17.98
C PHE A 375 -21.87 -0.12 -17.10
N VAL A 376 -22.40 -1.30 -17.51
CA VAL A 376 -23.42 -2.03 -16.72
C VAL A 376 -22.89 -2.45 -15.35
N GLU A 377 -21.62 -2.86 -15.26
CA GLU A 377 -21.00 -3.25 -13.99
C GLU A 377 -20.83 -2.03 -13.07
N ILE A 378 -20.42 -0.89 -13.64
CA ILE A 378 -20.32 0.38 -12.90
C ILE A 378 -21.70 0.80 -12.39
N ALA A 379 -22.71 0.84 -13.26
CA ALA A 379 -24.07 1.21 -12.91
C ALA A 379 -24.68 0.28 -11.86
N ALA A 380 -24.48 -1.04 -12.00
CA ALA A 380 -24.96 -2.04 -11.04
C ALA A 380 -24.30 -1.87 -9.66
N SER A 381 -22.99 -1.60 -9.61
CA SER A 381 -22.27 -1.39 -8.35
C SER A 381 -22.71 -0.08 -7.65
N ILE A 382 -22.94 1.00 -8.41
CA ILE A 382 -23.48 2.26 -7.89
C ILE A 382 -24.90 2.06 -7.34
N LEU A 383 -25.76 1.35 -8.09
CA LEU A 383 -27.11 1.06 -7.65
C LEU A 383 -27.14 0.22 -6.37
N LEU A 384 -26.34 -0.86 -6.34
CA LEU A 384 -26.22 -1.70 -5.15
C LEU A 384 -25.74 -0.89 -3.94
N LEU A 385 -24.73 -0.05 -4.14
CA LEU A 385 -24.20 0.82 -3.09
C LEU A 385 -25.25 1.83 -2.62
N ALA A 386 -25.99 2.44 -3.54
CA ALA A 386 -27.08 3.40 -3.22
C ALA A 386 -28.20 2.71 -2.43
N VAL A 387 -28.62 1.51 -2.81
CA VAL A 387 -29.59 0.71 -2.06
C VAL A 387 -29.07 0.39 -0.67
N ALA A 388 -27.79 -0.03 -0.55
CA ALA A 388 -27.17 -0.29 0.73
C ALA A 388 -27.15 0.97 1.63
N VAL A 389 -26.82 2.14 1.07
CA VAL A 389 -26.89 3.43 1.77
C VAL A 389 -28.30 3.70 2.30
N LEU A 390 -29.34 3.51 1.50
CA LEU A 390 -30.73 3.74 1.91
C LEU A 390 -31.14 2.80 3.05
N VAL A 391 -30.85 1.50 2.89
CA VAL A 391 -31.21 0.48 3.91
C VAL A 391 -30.47 0.74 5.23
N VAL A 392 -29.16 0.98 5.17
CA VAL A 392 -28.35 1.20 6.37
C VAL A 392 -28.70 2.53 7.03
N THR A 393 -28.96 3.59 6.26
CA THR A 393 -29.38 4.91 6.80
C THR A 393 -30.74 4.79 7.48
N TRP A 394 -31.68 4.06 6.89
CA TRP A 394 -32.98 3.79 7.51
C TRP A 394 -32.81 3.04 8.85
N ALA A 395 -32.01 1.98 8.87
CA ALA A 395 -31.74 1.23 10.08
C ALA A 395 -31.02 2.09 11.14
N ALA A 396 -29.99 2.83 10.73
CA ALA A 396 -29.26 3.74 11.60
C ALA A 396 -30.16 4.83 12.19
N ALA A 397 -31.10 5.40 11.42
CA ALA A 397 -32.03 6.42 11.89
C ALA A 397 -32.97 5.88 12.99
N LYS A 398 -33.47 4.64 12.86
CA LYS A 398 -34.27 3.99 13.91
C LYS A 398 -33.44 3.74 15.18
N ILE A 399 -32.22 3.21 15.03
CA ILE A 399 -31.32 2.97 16.16
C ILE A 399 -30.95 4.29 16.84
N PHE A 400 -30.63 5.32 16.05
CA PHE A 400 -30.26 6.65 16.54
C PHE A 400 -31.38 7.30 17.36
N ARG A 401 -32.63 7.24 16.89
CA ARG A 401 -33.81 7.81 17.59
C ARG A 401 -33.94 7.31 19.01
N THR A 402 -33.70 6.01 19.23
CA THR A 402 -33.84 5.39 20.56
C THR A 402 -32.54 5.44 21.35
N GLY A 403 -31.41 5.10 20.71
CA GLY A 403 -30.10 4.94 21.34
C GLY A 403 -29.52 6.25 21.86
N ILE A 404 -29.77 7.37 21.16
CA ILE A 404 -29.16 8.67 21.50
C ILE A 404 -29.65 9.21 22.87
N LEU A 405 -30.86 8.85 23.28
CA LEU A 405 -31.46 9.25 24.57
C LEU A 405 -31.20 8.26 25.70
N MET A 406 -30.56 7.11 25.39
CA MET A 406 -30.27 6.10 26.41
C MET A 406 -28.91 6.38 27.05
N TYR A 407 -28.91 6.43 28.38
CA TYR A 407 -27.73 6.57 29.23
C TYR A 407 -27.57 5.32 30.12
N GLY A 408 -26.35 4.94 30.37
CA GLY A 408 -25.97 3.93 31.36
C GLY A 408 -25.73 2.55 30.76
N LYS A 409 -26.79 1.74 30.54
CA LYS A 409 -26.62 0.35 30.09
C LYS A 409 -26.57 0.23 28.56
N ARG A 410 -25.56 -0.48 28.05
CA ARG A 410 -25.45 -0.80 26.62
C ARG A 410 -26.57 -1.77 26.22
N PRO A 411 -27.33 -1.48 25.12
CA PRO A 411 -28.36 -2.41 24.64
C PRO A 411 -27.69 -3.68 24.06
N GLY A 412 -28.33 -4.81 24.30
CA GLY A 412 -27.92 -6.08 23.69
C GLY A 412 -28.32 -6.17 22.22
N PRO A 413 -27.68 -7.07 21.42
CA PRO A 413 -28.02 -7.23 20.01
C PRO A 413 -29.49 -7.52 19.73
N LEU A 414 -30.14 -8.26 20.61
CA LEU A 414 -31.59 -8.56 20.52
C LEU A 414 -32.46 -7.32 20.77
N GLU A 415 -32.06 -6.40 21.64
CA GLU A 415 -32.75 -5.13 21.88
C GLU A 415 -32.66 -4.23 20.64
N ILE A 416 -31.49 -4.15 20.01
CA ILE A 416 -31.30 -3.40 18.78
C ILE A 416 -32.20 -3.97 17.66
N LEU A 417 -32.30 -5.29 17.52
CA LEU A 417 -33.22 -5.93 16.58
C LEU A 417 -34.67 -5.60 16.84
N ARG A 418 -35.07 -5.49 18.11
CA ARG A 418 -36.45 -5.07 18.48
C ARG A 418 -36.73 -3.62 18.06
N TRP A 419 -35.74 -2.71 18.22
CA TRP A 419 -35.90 -1.30 17.80
C TRP A 419 -36.08 -1.17 16.29
N LEU A 420 -35.45 -2.03 15.49
CA LEU A 420 -35.63 -2.06 14.04
C LEU A 420 -37.05 -2.49 13.64
N ARG A 421 -37.71 -3.30 14.46
CA ARG A 421 -39.08 -3.78 14.22
C ARG A 421 -40.18 -2.83 14.78
N GLN A 422 -39.84 -1.97 15.73
CA GLN A 422 -40.77 -0.96 16.23
C GLN A 422 -40.91 0.18 15.22
N SER A 423 -42.14 0.54 14.89
CA SER A 423 -42.49 1.63 13.92
C SER A 423 -42.20 3.02 14.48
#